data_00d1fbb47b4162aa67520c55c2f0d6a0
#
_entry.id   00d1fbb47b4162aa67520c55c2f0d6a0
#
_cell.length_a   1.000
_cell.length_b   1.000
_cell.length_c   1.000
_cell.angle_alpha   90.00
_cell.angle_beta   90.00
_cell.angle_gamma   90.00
#
_symmetry.space_group_name_H-M   'P 1'
#
loop_
_entity.id
_entity.type
_entity.pdbx_description
1 polymer ?
#
loop_
_entity_poly.entity_id
_entity_poly.type
_entity_poly.pdbx_seq_one_letter_code
_entity_poly.pdbx_strand_id
1 'polypeptide(L)'
;MSDQNEMVNKGDRNKIYFLIVVILALLGTNAYLYFKDRHQSQRFVTVNTEKDRLKLEVEKIEAELDKVNAVNLTLTEKLQEEQKLARAKIAELKLALQNGKLTQGDLLVAQKEVKELREFVKNYSDEIIRLEKENTSLRTERDSLKEFAYTANQKAQDLEKKNTALKEKVKTGAALKAGNVQVIAYKVKNSGKNVEVTRAGTAKKLSVSFTIVSNQLAQKDYHKVYLRVFDPAGNLIADGENMFEADGEQMQYSSSTSISYNDDNTSYTMDWVNPNPFIKGIYSIILYADGFTMGRATISLR
;
A
#
# COMPACT_ATOMS: atom_id res chain seq x y z
N MET A 1 67.65 -110.25 -32.46
CA MET A 1 68.44 -110.29 -31.22
C MET A 1 67.93 -109.36 -30.24
N SER A 2 67.57 -109.96 -29.17
CA SER A 2 67.14 -109.58 -27.84
C SER A 2 66.14 -108.43 -27.67
N ASP A 3 64.90 -109.01 -27.45
CA ASP A 3 63.89 -108.40 -26.70
C ASP A 3 64.34 -108.00 -25.27
N GLN A 4 64.10 -106.82 -24.85
CA GLN A 4 63.91 -106.50 -23.41
C GLN A 4 62.58 -105.96 -23.18
N ASN A 5 61.67 -106.88 -22.88
CA ASN A 5 60.41 -106.63 -22.22
C ASN A 5 60.69 -106.20 -20.73
N GLU A 6 60.75 -104.94 -20.43
CA GLU A 6 60.70 -104.50 -19.03
C GLU A 6 59.24 -104.77 -18.50
N MET A 7 59.17 -105.75 -17.60
CA MET A 7 57.97 -105.98 -16.83
C MET A 7 57.78 -104.89 -15.80
N VAL A 8 56.87 -103.95 -16.10
CA VAL A 8 56.45 -102.92 -15.12
C VAL A 8 55.86 -103.62 -13.92
N ASN A 9 56.48 -103.58 -12.77
CA ASN A 9 56.13 -104.24 -11.53
C ASN A 9 54.74 -103.76 -11.08
N LYS A 10 53.83 -104.63 -10.67
CA LYS A 10 52.43 -104.29 -10.21
C LYS A 10 52.43 -103.23 -9.06
N GLY A 11 53.45 -103.13 -8.25
CA GLY A 11 53.65 -102.18 -7.20
C GLY A 11 53.79 -100.74 -7.72
N ASP A 12 54.46 -100.56 -8.86
CA ASP A 12 54.74 -99.21 -9.45
C ASP A 12 53.49 -98.71 -10.18
N ARG A 13 52.67 -99.57 -10.76
CA ARG A 13 51.36 -99.10 -11.33
C ARG A 13 50.42 -98.54 -10.30
N ASN A 14 50.34 -99.12 -9.10
CA ASN A 14 49.52 -98.56 -7.99
C ASN A 14 50.03 -97.16 -7.51
N LYS A 15 51.37 -96.97 -7.48
CA LYS A 15 51.96 -95.68 -7.16
C LYS A 15 51.64 -94.66 -8.25
N ILE A 16 51.70 -95.00 -9.50
CA ILE A 16 51.31 -94.15 -10.66
C ILE A 16 49.84 -93.72 -10.57
N TYR A 17 48.95 -94.71 -10.31
CA TYR A 17 47.50 -94.37 -10.15
C TYR A 17 47.26 -93.46 -8.96
N PHE A 18 47.93 -93.70 -7.85
CA PHE A 18 47.84 -92.84 -6.68
C PHE A 18 48.32 -91.42 -7.01
N LEU A 19 49.45 -91.32 -7.76
CA LEU A 19 50.00 -90.04 -8.19
C LEU A 19 49.03 -89.27 -9.13
N ILE A 20 48.41 -90.01 -10.07
CA ILE A 20 47.43 -89.40 -10.96
C ILE A 20 46.18 -88.92 -10.20
N VAL A 21 45.71 -89.67 -9.19
CA VAL A 21 44.57 -89.18 -8.36
C VAL A 21 44.94 -87.93 -7.52
N VAL A 22 46.15 -87.87 -6.99
CA VAL A 22 46.67 -86.68 -6.28
C VAL A 22 46.77 -85.50 -7.24
N ILE A 23 47.33 -85.68 -8.43
CA ILE A 23 47.41 -84.61 -9.44
C ILE A 23 46.02 -84.13 -9.86
N LEU A 24 45.04 -85.01 -10.10
CA LEU A 24 43.67 -84.63 -10.39
C LEU A 24 43.00 -83.92 -9.24
N ALA A 25 43.21 -84.34 -7.99
CA ALA A 25 42.72 -83.61 -6.83
C ALA A 25 43.32 -82.23 -6.68
N LEU A 26 44.65 -82.08 -6.92
CA LEU A 26 45.34 -80.78 -6.93
C LEU A 26 44.88 -79.89 -8.12
N LEU A 27 44.66 -80.42 -9.28
CA LEU A 27 44.11 -79.70 -10.40
C LEU A 27 42.66 -79.27 -10.13
N GLY A 28 41.82 -80.14 -9.54
CA GLY A 28 40.46 -79.82 -9.14
C GLY A 28 40.40 -78.70 -8.08
N THR A 29 41.29 -78.78 -7.05
CA THR A 29 41.37 -77.74 -6.04
C THR A 29 41.92 -76.40 -6.64
N ASN A 30 42.89 -76.45 -7.52
CA ASN A 30 43.39 -75.23 -8.19
C ASN A 30 42.36 -74.60 -9.09
N ALA A 31 41.61 -75.42 -9.87
CA ALA A 31 40.50 -74.93 -10.70
C ALA A 31 39.41 -74.31 -9.82
N TYR A 32 39.05 -75.01 -8.72
CA TYR A 32 38.06 -74.44 -7.76
C TYR A 32 38.52 -73.11 -7.14
N LEU A 33 39.79 -73.01 -6.69
CA LEU A 33 40.37 -71.78 -6.18
C LEU A 33 40.42 -70.68 -7.22
N TYR A 34 40.80 -70.99 -8.47
CA TYR A 34 40.79 -70.06 -9.58
C TYR A 34 39.42 -69.51 -9.94
N PHE A 35 38.38 -70.37 -10.01
CA PHE A 35 37.02 -69.91 -10.23
C PHE A 35 36.46 -69.12 -9.08
N LYS A 36 36.74 -69.50 -7.84
CA LYS A 36 36.39 -68.77 -6.62
C LYS A 36 37.04 -67.40 -6.57
N ASP A 37 38.33 -67.30 -6.83
CA ASP A 37 39.11 -66.02 -6.85
C ASP A 37 38.62 -65.09 -7.95
N ARG A 38 38.39 -65.63 -9.16
CA ARG A 38 37.84 -64.88 -10.28
C ARG A 38 36.42 -64.33 -9.97
N HIS A 39 35.56 -65.08 -9.33
CA HIS A 39 34.22 -64.66 -8.91
C HIS A 39 34.30 -63.61 -7.81
N GLN A 40 35.25 -63.74 -6.88
CA GLN A 40 35.49 -62.76 -5.81
C GLN A 40 36.04 -61.47 -6.40
N SER A 41 37.00 -61.50 -7.29
CA SER A 41 37.56 -60.32 -7.95
C SER A 41 36.52 -59.60 -8.78
N GLN A 42 35.66 -60.29 -9.55
CA GLN A 42 34.62 -59.63 -10.30
C GLN A 42 33.58 -58.97 -9.37
N ARG A 43 33.20 -59.59 -8.28
CA ARG A 43 32.34 -58.98 -7.27
C ARG A 43 32.97 -57.75 -6.62
N PHE A 44 34.25 -57.80 -6.32
CA PHE A 44 35.01 -56.69 -5.76
C PHE A 44 35.07 -55.49 -6.69
N VAL A 45 35.31 -55.68 -7.96
CA VAL A 45 35.33 -54.63 -8.98
C VAL A 45 33.96 -54.00 -9.13
N THR A 46 32.89 -54.82 -9.21
CA THR A 46 31.50 -54.34 -9.35
C THR A 46 31.07 -53.53 -8.09
N VAL A 47 31.36 -54.03 -6.88
CA VAL A 47 31.09 -53.34 -5.62
C VAL A 47 31.78 -52.00 -5.52
N ASN A 48 33.07 -51.93 -5.93
CA ASN A 48 33.84 -50.70 -5.86
C ASN A 48 33.38 -49.66 -6.88
N THR A 49 33.03 -50.08 -8.09
CA THR A 49 32.51 -49.22 -9.15
C THR A 49 31.15 -48.61 -8.76
N GLU A 50 30.26 -49.43 -8.17
CA GLU A 50 28.94 -48.96 -7.72
C GLU A 50 29.03 -48.02 -6.51
N LYS A 51 29.96 -48.29 -5.56
CA LYS A 51 30.30 -47.42 -4.47
C LYS A 51 30.74 -46.03 -4.93
N ASP A 52 31.65 -45.98 -5.91
CA ASP A 52 32.17 -44.72 -6.45
C ASP A 52 31.10 -43.94 -7.20
N ARG A 53 30.18 -44.65 -7.88
CA ARG A 53 29.03 -44.04 -8.53
C ARG A 53 28.07 -43.39 -7.49
N LEU A 54 27.79 -44.10 -6.41
CA LEU A 54 26.91 -43.57 -5.34
C LEU A 54 27.53 -42.38 -4.62
N LYS A 55 28.86 -42.38 -4.41
CA LYS A 55 29.56 -41.20 -3.87
C LYS A 55 29.38 -39.97 -4.75
N LEU A 56 29.61 -40.10 -6.05
CA LEU A 56 29.39 -39.01 -7.02
C LEU A 56 27.96 -38.52 -7.04
N GLU A 57 26.99 -39.43 -6.83
CA GLU A 57 25.56 -39.07 -6.78
C GLU A 57 25.23 -38.29 -5.53
N VAL A 58 25.77 -38.69 -4.34
CA VAL A 58 25.61 -37.94 -3.08
C VAL A 58 26.26 -36.55 -3.16
N GLU A 59 27.45 -36.44 -3.80
CA GLU A 59 28.11 -35.15 -4.01
C GLU A 59 27.29 -34.22 -4.92
N LYS A 60 26.63 -34.76 -5.95
CA LYS A 60 25.72 -33.98 -6.82
C LYS A 60 24.49 -33.49 -6.06
N ILE A 61 23.90 -34.35 -5.23
CA ILE A 61 22.75 -33.97 -4.39
C ILE A 61 23.13 -32.89 -3.38
N GLU A 62 24.32 -32.98 -2.78
CA GLU A 62 24.85 -31.93 -1.90
C GLU A 62 25.04 -30.60 -2.61
N ALA A 63 25.66 -30.62 -3.78
CA ALA A 63 25.85 -29.42 -4.60
C ALA A 63 24.51 -28.79 -5.03
N GLU A 64 23.50 -29.60 -5.32
CA GLU A 64 22.15 -29.16 -5.63
C GLU A 64 21.49 -28.48 -4.42
N LEU A 65 21.59 -29.10 -3.23
CA LEU A 65 21.11 -28.53 -1.97
C LEU A 65 21.80 -27.19 -1.64
N ASP A 66 23.11 -27.12 -1.81
CA ASP A 66 23.89 -25.89 -1.55
C ASP A 66 23.53 -24.77 -2.55
N LYS A 67 23.31 -25.10 -3.82
CA LYS A 67 22.85 -24.14 -4.83
C LYS A 67 21.50 -23.53 -4.48
N VAL A 68 20.57 -24.33 -4.02
CA VAL A 68 19.23 -23.86 -3.61
C VAL A 68 19.30 -23.01 -2.34
N ASN A 69 20.17 -23.37 -1.40
CA ASN A 69 20.37 -22.62 -0.16
C ASN A 69 21.10 -21.28 -0.36
N ALA A 70 21.76 -21.08 -1.49
CA ALA A 70 22.36 -19.78 -1.85
C ALA A 70 21.30 -18.72 -2.20
N VAL A 71 20.05 -19.11 -2.41
CA VAL A 71 18.92 -18.19 -2.59
C VAL A 71 18.62 -17.47 -1.26
N ASN A 72 18.64 -16.14 -1.30
CA ASN A 72 18.56 -15.27 -0.12
C ASN A 72 17.11 -15.16 0.40
N LEU A 73 16.52 -16.29 0.79
CA LEU A 73 15.18 -16.39 1.36
C LEU A 73 15.26 -16.62 2.88
N THR A 74 14.39 -15.94 3.61
CA THR A 74 14.15 -16.30 5.00
C THR A 74 13.33 -17.58 5.03
N LEU A 75 14.00 -18.69 5.32
CA LEU A 75 13.37 -20.00 5.39
C LEU A 75 12.41 -20.09 6.57
N THR A 76 11.28 -20.73 6.38
CA THR A 76 10.39 -21.12 7.49
C THR A 76 11.08 -22.15 8.37
N GLU A 77 10.66 -22.29 9.65
CA GLU A 77 11.21 -23.30 10.57
C GLU A 77 11.18 -24.70 9.95
N LYS A 78 10.07 -25.04 9.29
CA LYS A 78 9.92 -26.33 8.57
C LYS A 78 11.01 -26.53 7.51
N LEU A 79 11.25 -25.55 6.67
CA LEU A 79 12.26 -25.64 5.60
C LEU A 79 13.69 -25.68 6.18
N GLN A 80 13.93 -25.03 7.32
CA GLN A 80 15.20 -25.12 8.04
C GLN A 80 15.44 -26.51 8.62
N GLU A 81 14.40 -27.15 9.15
CA GLU A 81 14.46 -28.54 9.63
C GLU A 81 14.69 -29.52 8.48
N GLU A 82 13.99 -29.36 7.37
CA GLU A 82 14.18 -30.18 6.16
C GLU A 82 15.60 -30.04 5.60
N GLN A 83 16.16 -28.83 5.59
CA GLN A 83 17.56 -28.59 5.22
C GLN A 83 18.55 -29.31 6.15
N LYS A 84 18.32 -29.23 7.46
CA LYS A 84 19.18 -29.92 8.45
C LYS A 84 19.12 -31.43 8.29
N LEU A 85 17.91 -31.96 8.07
CA LEU A 85 17.69 -33.38 7.86
C LEU A 85 18.39 -33.87 6.58
N ALA A 86 18.28 -33.14 5.49
CA ALA A 86 18.99 -33.47 4.24
C ALA A 86 20.51 -33.50 4.44
N ARG A 87 21.08 -32.47 5.10
CA ARG A 87 22.52 -32.42 5.40
C ARG A 87 23.00 -33.55 6.31
N ALA A 88 22.22 -33.89 7.33
CA ALA A 88 22.55 -35.03 8.21
C ALA A 88 22.56 -36.35 7.40
N LYS A 89 21.59 -36.56 6.52
CA LYS A 89 21.51 -37.76 5.70
C LYS A 89 22.62 -37.85 4.66
N ILE A 90 23.01 -36.72 4.06
CA ILE A 90 24.19 -36.63 3.17
C ILE A 90 25.47 -37.03 3.93
N ALA A 91 25.67 -36.52 5.16
CA ALA A 91 26.84 -36.84 5.97
C ALA A 91 26.88 -38.34 6.35
N GLU A 92 25.75 -38.90 6.75
CA GLU A 92 25.61 -40.33 7.06
C GLU A 92 25.97 -41.20 5.85
N LEU A 93 25.38 -40.92 4.67
CA LEU A 93 25.66 -41.66 3.45
C LEU A 93 27.13 -41.53 2.99
N LYS A 94 27.73 -40.35 3.11
CA LYS A 94 29.16 -40.15 2.84
C LYS A 94 30.04 -41.02 3.73
N LEU A 95 29.78 -41.07 5.04
CA LEU A 95 30.50 -41.92 5.99
C LEU A 95 30.31 -43.41 5.66
N ALA A 96 29.08 -43.83 5.41
CA ALA A 96 28.78 -45.22 5.04
C ALA A 96 29.51 -45.63 3.75
N LEU A 97 29.53 -44.77 2.74
CA LEU A 97 30.23 -45.03 1.48
C LEU A 97 31.75 -44.85 1.55
N GLN A 98 32.31 -44.25 2.61
CA GLN A 98 33.75 -44.19 2.84
C GLN A 98 34.33 -45.48 3.44
N ASN A 99 33.51 -46.25 4.16
CA ASN A 99 33.96 -47.50 4.78
C ASN A 99 34.45 -48.50 3.72
N GLY A 100 35.66 -49.08 3.95
CA GLY A 100 36.40 -49.85 2.97
C GLY A 100 35.87 -51.27 2.64
N LYS A 101 34.90 -51.82 3.43
CA LYS A 101 34.35 -53.14 3.29
C LYS A 101 32.82 -53.12 3.22
N LEU A 102 32.29 -52.65 2.11
CA LEU A 102 30.84 -52.73 1.85
C LEU A 102 30.49 -54.07 1.26
N THR A 103 29.42 -54.67 1.77
CA THR A 103 28.79 -55.84 1.15
C THR A 103 27.82 -55.41 0.04
N GLN A 104 27.43 -56.34 -0.80
CA GLN A 104 26.43 -56.08 -1.83
C GLN A 104 25.05 -55.69 -1.23
N GLY A 105 24.75 -56.18 -0.02
CA GLY A 105 23.56 -55.78 0.74
C GLY A 105 23.62 -54.35 1.20
N ASP A 106 24.77 -53.89 1.72
CA ASP A 106 24.97 -52.51 2.15
C ASP A 106 24.82 -51.51 0.98
N LEU A 107 25.29 -51.91 -0.21
CA LEU A 107 25.12 -51.07 -1.42
C LEU A 107 23.66 -50.95 -1.86
N LEU A 108 22.86 -52.01 -1.77
CA LEU A 108 21.42 -51.93 -2.08
C LEU A 108 20.67 -51.03 -1.11
N VAL A 109 21.04 -51.03 0.17
CA VAL A 109 20.49 -50.12 1.15
C VAL A 109 20.89 -48.68 0.82
N ALA A 110 22.19 -48.42 0.57
CA ALA A 110 22.69 -47.11 0.19
C ALA A 110 22.05 -46.57 -1.10
N GLN A 111 21.84 -47.43 -2.13
CA GLN A 111 21.12 -47.07 -3.36
C GLN A 111 19.71 -46.55 -3.07
N LYS A 112 18.99 -47.27 -2.21
CA LYS A 112 17.61 -46.87 -1.80
C LYS A 112 17.63 -45.54 -1.08
N GLU A 113 18.53 -45.35 -0.13
CA GLU A 113 18.66 -44.12 0.65
C GLU A 113 19.10 -42.93 -0.23
N VAL A 114 20.01 -43.12 -1.19
CA VAL A 114 20.40 -42.07 -2.15
C VAL A 114 19.20 -41.66 -3.03
N LYS A 115 18.39 -42.63 -3.47
CA LYS A 115 17.19 -42.31 -4.23
C LYS A 115 16.17 -41.53 -3.42
N GLU A 116 15.90 -41.93 -2.20
CA GLU A 116 14.99 -41.21 -1.27
C GLU A 116 15.50 -39.80 -0.98
N LEU A 117 16.81 -39.65 -0.73
CA LEU A 117 17.44 -38.33 -0.52
C LEU A 117 17.34 -37.45 -1.77
N ARG A 118 17.50 -38.00 -2.96
CA ARG A 118 17.36 -37.26 -4.21
C ARG A 118 15.93 -36.73 -4.40
N GLU A 119 14.92 -37.56 -4.17
CA GLU A 119 13.52 -37.13 -4.24
C GLU A 119 13.22 -36.07 -3.20
N PHE A 120 13.75 -36.23 -1.98
CA PHE A 120 13.59 -35.25 -0.91
C PHE A 120 14.21 -33.88 -1.26
N VAL A 121 15.47 -33.86 -1.72
CA VAL A 121 16.16 -32.61 -2.10
C VAL A 121 15.52 -31.96 -3.31
N LYS A 122 15.02 -32.76 -4.26
CA LYS A 122 14.26 -32.23 -5.40
C LYS A 122 12.99 -31.51 -4.95
N ASN A 123 12.18 -32.14 -4.10
CA ASN A 123 10.95 -31.53 -3.59
C ASN A 123 11.24 -30.27 -2.79
N TYR A 124 12.28 -30.29 -1.97
CA TYR A 124 12.76 -29.12 -1.25
C TYR A 124 13.19 -27.98 -2.21
N SER A 125 13.93 -28.31 -3.27
CA SER A 125 14.36 -27.36 -4.30
C SER A 125 13.15 -26.74 -5.03
N ASP A 126 12.20 -27.55 -5.45
CA ASP A 126 10.99 -27.10 -6.14
C ASP A 126 10.18 -26.14 -5.25
N GLU A 127 10.08 -26.43 -3.94
CA GLU A 127 9.39 -25.56 -2.98
C GLU A 127 10.10 -24.22 -2.78
N ILE A 128 11.43 -24.22 -2.66
CA ILE A 128 12.21 -22.98 -2.58
C ILE A 128 12.03 -22.11 -3.83
N ILE A 129 12.10 -22.71 -5.02
CA ILE A 129 11.92 -21.98 -6.28
C ILE A 129 10.51 -21.38 -6.37
N ARG A 130 9.49 -22.13 -5.94
CA ARG A 130 8.11 -21.67 -5.87
C ARG A 130 7.97 -20.45 -4.94
N LEU A 131 8.53 -20.54 -3.73
CA LEU A 131 8.49 -19.47 -2.73
C LEU A 131 9.27 -18.23 -3.19
N GLU A 132 10.38 -18.40 -3.88
CA GLU A 132 11.15 -17.27 -4.46
C GLU A 132 10.32 -16.52 -5.49
N LYS A 133 9.68 -17.24 -6.40
CA LYS A 133 8.79 -16.67 -7.41
C LYS A 133 7.62 -15.93 -6.77
N GLU A 134 6.98 -16.54 -5.78
CA GLU A 134 5.87 -15.93 -5.04
C GLU A 134 6.33 -14.67 -4.29
N ASN A 135 7.47 -14.71 -3.61
CA ASN A 135 8.03 -13.56 -2.90
C ASN A 135 8.35 -12.40 -3.87
N THR A 136 8.91 -12.71 -5.03
CA THR A 136 9.20 -11.70 -6.07
C THR A 136 7.91 -11.08 -6.58
N SER A 137 6.87 -11.89 -6.85
CA SER A 137 5.56 -11.39 -7.27
C SER A 137 4.92 -10.49 -6.21
N LEU A 138 4.92 -10.94 -4.95
CA LEU A 138 4.36 -10.17 -3.83
C LEU A 138 5.11 -8.85 -3.59
N ARG A 139 6.43 -8.84 -3.78
CA ARG A 139 7.21 -7.58 -3.71
C ARG A 139 6.81 -6.60 -4.81
N THR A 140 6.65 -7.08 -6.04
CA THR A 140 6.22 -6.25 -7.17
C THR A 140 4.81 -5.69 -6.94
N GLU A 141 3.88 -6.53 -6.48
CA GLU A 141 2.53 -6.12 -6.14
C GLU A 141 2.51 -5.08 -5.01
N ARG A 142 3.26 -5.32 -3.94
CA ARG A 142 3.41 -4.37 -2.84
C ARG A 142 3.90 -3.01 -3.32
N ASP A 143 4.93 -2.99 -4.18
CA ASP A 143 5.53 -1.74 -4.66
C ASP A 143 4.56 -0.99 -5.60
N SER A 144 3.83 -1.71 -6.46
CA SER A 144 2.76 -1.16 -7.28
C SER A 144 1.61 -0.59 -6.44
N LEU A 145 1.18 -1.31 -5.39
CA LEU A 145 0.13 -0.84 -4.48
C LEU A 145 0.57 0.40 -3.69
N LYS A 146 1.85 0.48 -3.28
CA LYS A 146 2.40 1.68 -2.63
C LYS A 146 2.36 2.90 -3.55
N GLU A 147 2.76 2.74 -4.79
CA GLU A 147 2.74 3.81 -5.79
C GLU A 147 1.29 4.26 -6.08
N PHE A 148 0.39 3.30 -6.24
CA PHE A 148 -1.03 3.59 -6.41
C PHE A 148 -1.62 4.35 -5.21
N ALA A 149 -1.34 3.90 -3.99
CA ALA A 149 -1.79 4.57 -2.77
C ALA A 149 -1.23 5.99 -2.65
N TYR A 150 0.04 6.20 -3.00
CA TYR A 150 0.66 7.51 -3.00
C TYR A 150 0.00 8.47 -4.00
N THR A 151 -0.19 8.02 -5.25
CA THR A 151 -0.82 8.83 -6.30
C THR A 151 -2.30 9.12 -6.00
N ALA A 152 -3.03 8.13 -5.45
CA ALA A 152 -4.41 8.32 -5.02
C ALA A 152 -4.52 9.35 -3.89
N ASN A 153 -3.61 9.32 -2.93
CA ASN A 153 -3.57 10.26 -1.81
C ASN A 153 -3.24 11.69 -2.27
N GLN A 154 -2.29 11.85 -3.19
CA GLN A 154 -2.01 13.14 -3.80
C GLN A 154 -3.23 13.71 -4.54
N LYS A 155 -3.89 12.87 -5.34
CA LYS A 155 -5.09 13.28 -6.07
C LYS A 155 -6.23 13.67 -5.14
N ALA A 156 -6.41 12.94 -4.03
CA ALA A 156 -7.40 13.28 -3.00
C ALA A 156 -7.12 14.65 -2.37
N GLN A 157 -5.86 14.93 -2.00
CA GLN A 157 -5.46 16.23 -1.47
C GLN A 157 -5.64 17.37 -2.46
N ASP A 158 -5.32 17.16 -3.74
CA ASP A 158 -5.52 18.16 -4.78
C ASP A 158 -7.01 18.45 -5.02
N LEU A 159 -7.83 17.41 -5.00
CA LEU A 159 -9.29 17.56 -5.10
C LEU A 159 -9.88 18.29 -3.89
N GLU A 160 -9.40 18.02 -2.70
CA GLU A 160 -9.82 18.69 -1.47
C GLU A 160 -9.47 20.20 -1.52
N LYS A 161 -8.22 20.53 -1.92
CA LYS A 161 -7.80 21.93 -2.12
C LYS A 161 -8.67 22.64 -3.16
N LYS A 162 -8.94 22.00 -4.29
CA LYS A 162 -9.81 22.54 -5.34
C LYS A 162 -11.25 22.73 -4.85
N ASN A 163 -11.77 21.75 -4.08
CA ASN A 163 -13.11 21.82 -3.51
C ASN A 163 -13.22 23.01 -2.53
N THR A 164 -12.25 23.17 -1.63
CA THR A 164 -12.20 24.31 -0.70
C THR A 164 -12.14 25.64 -1.44
N ALA A 165 -11.26 25.75 -2.44
CA ALA A 165 -11.16 26.97 -3.24
C ALA A 165 -12.45 27.27 -4.05
N LEU A 166 -13.12 26.22 -4.56
CA LEU A 166 -14.40 26.38 -5.23
C LEU A 166 -15.50 26.79 -4.27
N LYS A 167 -15.57 26.21 -3.07
CA LYS A 167 -16.53 26.62 -2.01
C LYS A 167 -16.40 28.09 -1.67
N GLU A 168 -15.18 28.60 -1.50
CA GLU A 168 -14.94 30.02 -1.23
C GLU A 168 -15.36 30.92 -2.41
N LYS A 169 -15.06 30.51 -3.63
CA LYS A 169 -15.53 31.24 -4.83
C LYS A 169 -17.06 31.24 -4.95
N VAL A 170 -17.70 30.10 -4.67
CA VAL A 170 -19.17 30.01 -4.67
C VAL A 170 -19.75 30.89 -3.57
N LYS A 171 -19.21 30.86 -2.35
CA LYS A 171 -19.64 31.71 -1.23
C LYS A 171 -19.57 33.19 -1.60
N THR A 172 -18.44 33.65 -2.20
CA THR A 172 -18.27 35.02 -2.67
C THR A 172 -19.22 35.36 -3.81
N GLY A 173 -19.35 34.44 -4.77
CA GLY A 173 -20.24 34.62 -5.93
C GLY A 173 -21.74 34.60 -5.56
N ALA A 174 -22.11 33.87 -4.51
CA ALA A 174 -23.48 33.79 -4.00
C ALA A 174 -23.89 35.01 -3.16
N ALA A 175 -22.92 35.86 -2.76
CA ALA A 175 -23.22 37.03 -1.97
C ALA A 175 -24.25 37.95 -2.63
N LEU A 176 -25.27 38.34 -1.88
CA LEU A 176 -26.32 39.24 -2.38
C LEU A 176 -25.72 40.64 -2.67
N LYS A 177 -26.15 41.24 -3.78
CA LYS A 177 -25.81 42.62 -4.16
C LYS A 177 -27.04 43.46 -4.26
N ALA A 178 -27.00 44.61 -3.68
CA ALA A 178 -28.09 45.58 -3.77
C ALA A 178 -27.94 46.47 -5.04
N GLY A 179 -28.96 46.57 -5.79
CA GLY A 179 -29.11 47.56 -6.84
C GLY A 179 -30.02 48.68 -6.40
N ASN A 180 -29.95 49.82 -7.07
CA ASN A 180 -30.80 51.01 -6.84
C ASN A 180 -30.91 51.40 -5.36
N VAL A 181 -29.83 51.43 -4.61
CA VAL A 181 -29.83 51.84 -3.21
C VAL A 181 -30.11 53.31 -3.11
N GLN A 182 -31.24 53.67 -2.52
CA GLN A 182 -31.68 55.05 -2.33
C GLN A 182 -31.92 55.30 -0.83
N VAL A 183 -31.60 56.50 -0.41
CA VAL A 183 -31.78 56.96 0.98
C VAL A 183 -32.55 58.22 1.00
N ILE A 184 -33.67 58.22 1.74
CA ILE A 184 -34.53 59.39 1.91
C ILE A 184 -34.66 59.69 3.38
N ALA A 185 -34.57 60.94 3.77
CA ALA A 185 -34.79 61.37 5.13
C ALA A 185 -36.23 61.83 5.33
N TYR A 186 -36.84 61.41 6.40
CA TYR A 186 -38.22 61.76 6.76
C TYR A 186 -38.37 62.46 8.08
N LYS A 187 -39.29 63.42 8.11
CA LYS A 187 -39.93 63.91 9.31
C LYS A 187 -41.19 63.11 9.58
N VAL A 188 -41.40 62.66 10.80
CA VAL A 188 -42.63 61.99 11.23
C VAL A 188 -43.56 63.06 11.82
N LYS A 189 -44.75 63.25 11.21
CA LYS A 189 -45.79 64.11 11.76
C LYS A 189 -46.48 63.47 12.96
N ASN A 190 -47.15 64.25 13.81
CA ASN A 190 -47.91 63.74 14.93
C ASN A 190 -49.02 62.75 14.52
N SER A 191 -49.49 62.86 13.27
CA SER A 191 -50.42 61.89 12.66
C SER A 191 -49.75 60.59 12.19
N GLY A 192 -48.49 60.35 12.44
CA GLY A 192 -47.71 59.21 11.96
C GLY A 192 -47.31 59.31 10.48
N LYS A 193 -47.72 60.31 9.73
CA LYS A 193 -47.39 60.46 8.30
C LYS A 193 -45.92 60.89 8.10
N ASN A 194 -45.18 60.16 7.24
CA ASN A 194 -43.83 60.50 6.82
C ASN A 194 -43.86 61.61 5.80
N VAL A 195 -43.02 62.62 5.93
CA VAL A 195 -42.82 63.70 4.97
C VAL A 195 -41.32 63.78 4.66
N GLU A 196 -40.95 63.69 3.40
CA GLU A 196 -39.58 63.82 2.94
C GLU A 196 -39.02 65.21 3.29
N VAL A 197 -37.78 65.21 3.78
CA VAL A 197 -37.09 66.44 4.19
C VAL A 197 -35.61 66.35 3.81
N THR A 198 -35.03 67.53 3.54
CA THR A 198 -33.61 67.66 3.24
C THR A 198 -32.86 68.43 4.37
N ARG A 199 -33.57 68.93 5.36
CA ARG A 199 -32.98 69.68 6.46
C ARG A 199 -32.69 68.78 7.65
N ALA A 200 -31.43 68.75 8.10
CA ALA A 200 -30.98 67.95 9.23
C ALA A 200 -31.81 68.16 10.50
N GLY A 201 -32.07 69.41 10.89
CA GLY A 201 -32.85 69.72 12.10
C GLY A 201 -34.33 69.27 12.07
N THR A 202 -34.86 68.87 10.91
CA THR A 202 -36.25 68.34 10.81
C THR A 202 -36.29 66.86 10.53
N ALA A 203 -35.22 66.26 10.12
CA ALA A 203 -35.10 64.78 9.88
C ALA A 203 -35.25 64.04 11.21
N LYS A 204 -35.94 62.91 11.20
CA LYS A 204 -36.10 61.99 12.34
C LYS A 204 -35.69 60.57 12.00
N LYS A 205 -35.82 60.14 10.74
CA LYS A 205 -35.39 58.81 10.31
C LYS A 205 -34.84 58.85 8.87
N LEU A 206 -33.98 57.90 8.56
CA LEU A 206 -33.56 57.54 7.19
C LEU A 206 -34.34 56.31 6.77
N SER A 207 -34.84 56.33 5.55
CA SER A 207 -35.43 55.15 4.90
C SER A 207 -34.50 54.74 3.75
N VAL A 208 -33.99 53.54 3.83
CA VAL A 208 -33.04 52.97 2.83
C VAL A 208 -33.82 51.97 2.02
N SER A 209 -34.06 52.27 0.76
CA SER A 209 -34.71 51.34 -0.19
C SER A 209 -33.71 50.78 -1.18
N PHE A 210 -33.81 49.52 -1.52
CA PHE A 210 -32.91 48.78 -2.40
C PHE A 210 -33.64 47.62 -3.05
N THR A 211 -33.14 47.20 -4.21
CA THR A 211 -33.51 45.92 -4.88
C THR A 211 -32.34 44.96 -4.76
N ILE A 212 -32.63 43.68 -4.81
CA ILE A 212 -31.56 42.68 -4.89
C ILE A 212 -31.29 42.32 -6.34
N VAL A 213 -30.05 42.38 -6.75
CA VAL A 213 -29.63 41.92 -8.08
C VAL A 213 -29.80 40.41 -8.19
N SER A 214 -30.44 39.93 -9.27
CA SER A 214 -30.61 38.50 -9.50
C SER A 214 -29.29 37.76 -9.42
N ASN A 215 -29.28 36.67 -8.64
CA ASN A 215 -28.09 35.85 -8.42
C ASN A 215 -28.48 34.36 -8.27
N GLN A 216 -28.26 33.60 -9.33
CA GLN A 216 -28.60 32.16 -9.37
C GLN A 216 -27.78 31.31 -8.36
N LEU A 217 -26.66 31.81 -7.84
CA LEU A 217 -25.84 31.12 -6.86
C LEU A 217 -26.31 31.40 -5.43
N ALA A 218 -27.08 32.45 -5.19
CA ALA A 218 -27.62 32.79 -3.89
C ALA A 218 -28.75 31.84 -3.50
N GLN A 219 -28.81 31.47 -2.24
CA GLN A 219 -29.91 30.63 -1.73
C GLN A 219 -31.21 31.45 -1.71
N LYS A 220 -32.31 30.84 -2.14
CA LYS A 220 -33.65 31.41 -2.05
C LYS A 220 -34.22 31.15 -0.66
N ASP A 221 -33.85 32.01 0.27
CA ASP A 221 -34.17 31.87 1.70
C ASP A 221 -34.20 33.24 2.38
N TYR A 222 -34.35 33.24 3.71
CA TYR A 222 -34.23 34.44 4.53
C TYR A 222 -32.78 34.83 4.73
N HIS A 223 -32.46 36.09 4.34
CA HIS A 223 -31.13 36.68 4.54
C HIS A 223 -31.21 37.82 5.52
N LYS A 224 -30.27 37.88 6.45
CA LYS A 224 -30.15 39.00 7.38
C LYS A 224 -29.37 40.13 6.77
N VAL A 225 -30.00 41.28 6.62
CA VAL A 225 -29.36 42.49 6.09
C VAL A 225 -28.99 43.39 7.24
N TYR A 226 -27.76 43.86 7.27
CA TYR A 226 -27.22 44.78 8.25
C TYR A 226 -26.99 46.15 7.63
N LEU A 227 -27.39 47.18 8.30
CA LEU A 227 -27.21 48.59 7.94
C LEU A 227 -26.18 49.25 8.81
N ARG A 228 -25.18 49.85 8.23
CA ARG A 228 -24.20 50.69 8.91
C ARG A 228 -24.41 52.16 8.44
N VAL A 229 -24.67 53.06 9.37
CA VAL A 229 -24.86 54.48 9.10
C VAL A 229 -23.71 55.25 9.73
N PHE A 230 -22.99 56.03 8.92
CA PHE A 230 -21.93 56.89 9.35
C PHE A 230 -22.39 58.36 9.30
N ASP A 231 -22.04 59.10 10.33
CA ASP A 231 -22.31 60.54 10.41
C ASP A 231 -21.38 61.33 9.45
N PRO A 232 -21.61 62.66 9.29
CA PRO A 232 -20.76 63.50 8.45
C PRO A 232 -19.28 63.61 8.92
N ALA A 233 -18.98 63.23 10.13
CA ALA A 233 -17.60 63.18 10.66
C ALA A 233 -16.93 61.82 10.40
N GLY A 234 -17.69 60.84 9.83
CA GLY A 234 -17.20 59.47 9.56
C GLY A 234 -17.37 58.50 10.74
N ASN A 235 -18.03 58.89 11.83
CA ASN A 235 -18.25 58.03 12.96
C ASN A 235 -19.45 57.12 12.70
N LEU A 236 -19.33 55.82 13.03
CA LEU A 236 -20.43 54.89 12.97
C LEU A 236 -21.45 55.20 14.08
N ILE A 237 -22.72 55.28 13.72
CA ILE A 237 -23.82 55.40 14.69
C ILE A 237 -24.38 53.98 14.91
N ALA A 238 -23.94 53.34 15.98
CA ALA A 238 -24.37 51.98 16.34
C ALA A 238 -24.51 51.85 17.85
N ASP A 239 -25.27 50.85 18.27
CA ASP A 239 -25.30 50.42 19.66
C ASP A 239 -24.11 49.48 19.90
N GLY A 240 -23.42 49.61 21.02
CA GLY A 240 -22.18 48.88 21.30
C GLY A 240 -22.32 47.34 21.33
N GLU A 241 -23.52 46.82 21.56
CA GLU A 241 -23.79 45.37 21.59
C GLU A 241 -24.15 44.78 20.22
N ASN A 242 -24.42 45.61 19.22
CA ASN A 242 -24.85 45.20 17.91
C ASN A 242 -23.67 44.75 17.02
N MET A 243 -23.28 43.47 17.07
CA MET A 243 -22.15 42.92 16.34
C MET A 243 -22.60 41.95 15.26
N PHE A 244 -21.88 41.89 14.15
CA PHE A 244 -21.99 40.92 13.07
C PHE A 244 -20.63 40.68 12.42
N GLU A 245 -20.50 39.58 11.68
CA GLU A 245 -19.29 39.24 10.97
C GLU A 245 -19.44 39.56 9.46
N ALA A 246 -18.50 40.31 8.91
CA ALA A 246 -18.42 40.56 7.49
C ALA A 246 -16.99 40.80 7.06
N ASP A 247 -16.65 40.40 5.84
CA ASP A 247 -15.30 40.51 5.26
C ASP A 247 -14.20 39.90 6.16
N GLY A 248 -14.57 38.93 7.01
CA GLY A 248 -13.67 38.26 7.96
C GLY A 248 -13.41 39.02 9.26
N GLU A 249 -14.14 40.09 9.50
CA GLU A 249 -14.00 40.95 10.71
C GLU A 249 -15.34 41.08 11.46
N GLN A 250 -15.25 41.22 12.78
CA GLN A 250 -16.39 41.57 13.61
C GLN A 250 -16.64 43.08 13.54
N MET A 251 -17.86 43.43 13.12
CA MET A 251 -18.25 44.81 12.88
C MET A 251 -19.52 45.15 13.64
N GLN A 252 -19.64 46.43 14.04
CA GLN A 252 -20.90 46.94 14.60
C GLN A 252 -21.87 47.38 13.50
N TYR A 253 -23.17 47.23 13.73
CA TYR A 253 -24.24 47.69 12.82
C TYR A 253 -25.19 48.65 13.51
N SER A 254 -25.78 49.55 12.71
CA SER A 254 -26.77 50.53 13.19
C SER A 254 -28.18 49.94 13.27
N SER A 255 -28.53 49.05 12.38
CA SER A 255 -29.81 48.32 12.34
C SER A 255 -29.72 47.06 11.53
N SER A 256 -30.62 46.11 11.71
CA SER A 256 -30.75 44.91 10.89
C SER A 256 -32.17 44.54 10.57
N THR A 257 -32.36 43.87 9.48
CA THR A 257 -33.66 43.28 9.07
C THR A 257 -33.45 41.92 8.39
N SER A 258 -34.50 41.12 8.36
CA SER A 258 -34.48 39.89 7.54
C SER A 258 -35.32 40.12 6.30
N ILE A 259 -34.80 39.73 5.16
CA ILE A 259 -35.45 39.77 3.84
C ILE A 259 -35.64 38.35 3.32
N SER A 260 -36.71 38.08 2.60
CA SER A 260 -36.93 36.82 1.88
C SER A 260 -36.44 37.01 0.43
N TYR A 261 -35.33 36.38 0.08
CA TYR A 261 -34.81 36.45 -1.27
C TYR A 261 -35.36 35.31 -2.13
N ASN A 262 -36.09 35.66 -3.20
CA ASN A 262 -36.71 34.70 -4.12
C ASN A 262 -36.22 34.88 -5.59
N ASP A 263 -35.25 35.73 -5.80
CA ASP A 263 -34.75 36.09 -7.16
C ASP A 263 -35.82 36.70 -8.05
N ASP A 264 -36.68 37.53 -7.47
CA ASP A 264 -37.87 38.13 -8.06
C ASP A 264 -37.79 39.66 -8.23
N ASN A 265 -36.60 40.24 -8.04
CA ASN A 265 -36.37 41.69 -8.08
C ASN A 265 -37.23 42.49 -7.07
N THR A 266 -37.65 41.86 -5.98
CA THR A 266 -38.42 42.54 -4.95
C THR A 266 -37.64 43.72 -4.35
N SER A 267 -38.34 44.85 -4.13
CA SER A 267 -37.77 46.02 -3.45
C SER A 267 -37.95 45.91 -1.96
N TYR A 268 -36.93 46.16 -1.19
CA TYR A 268 -36.90 46.18 0.25
C TYR A 268 -36.68 47.57 0.80
N THR A 269 -37.16 47.84 1.98
CA THR A 269 -36.99 49.09 2.67
C THR A 269 -36.61 48.87 4.12
N MET A 270 -35.57 49.55 4.58
CA MET A 270 -35.15 49.57 5.98
C MET A 270 -35.27 50.97 6.52
N ASP A 271 -36.07 51.14 7.57
CA ASP A 271 -36.19 52.41 8.31
C ASP A 271 -35.21 52.39 9.49
N TRP A 272 -34.47 53.45 9.62
CA TRP A 272 -33.56 53.65 10.75
C TRP A 272 -33.81 55.02 11.39
N VAL A 273 -34.04 55.00 12.69
CA VAL A 273 -34.23 56.23 13.51
C VAL A 273 -32.90 56.55 14.16
N ASN A 274 -32.43 57.78 13.95
CA ASN A 274 -31.21 58.25 14.62
C ASN A 274 -31.47 58.44 16.11
N PRO A 275 -30.70 57.83 17.00
CA PRO A 275 -30.82 58.06 18.45
C PRO A 275 -30.48 59.51 18.83
N ASN A 276 -29.71 60.20 18.02
CA ASN A 276 -29.31 61.59 18.21
C ASN A 276 -29.93 62.50 17.13
N PRO A 277 -30.03 63.83 17.36
CA PRO A 277 -30.42 64.75 16.31
C PRO A 277 -29.47 64.70 15.10
N PHE A 278 -30.07 64.74 13.89
CA PHE A 278 -29.23 64.83 12.68
C PHE A 278 -28.49 66.14 12.57
N ILE A 279 -27.23 66.09 12.17
CA ILE A 279 -26.37 67.26 11.90
C ILE A 279 -26.28 67.50 10.39
N LYS A 280 -25.91 68.69 9.98
CA LYS A 280 -25.71 69.01 8.54
C LYS A 280 -24.47 68.26 7.99
N GLY A 281 -24.60 67.78 6.77
CA GLY A 281 -23.53 67.10 6.09
C GLY A 281 -23.95 65.86 5.36
N ILE A 282 -22.99 65.02 4.94
CA ILE A 282 -23.20 63.80 4.14
C ILE A 282 -23.17 62.61 5.10
N TYR A 283 -24.27 61.86 5.16
CA TYR A 283 -24.31 60.56 5.79
C TYR A 283 -23.98 59.45 4.78
N SER A 284 -23.14 58.51 5.17
CA SER A 284 -22.78 57.36 4.39
C SER A 284 -23.48 56.12 4.94
N ILE A 285 -24.08 55.36 4.06
CA ILE A 285 -24.84 54.15 4.38
C ILE A 285 -24.20 52.96 3.65
N ILE A 286 -23.94 51.87 4.38
CA ILE A 286 -23.43 50.63 3.84
C ILE A 286 -24.37 49.48 4.23
N LEU A 287 -24.76 48.68 3.28
CA LEU A 287 -25.56 47.46 3.46
C LEU A 287 -24.66 46.24 3.39
N TYR A 288 -24.90 45.26 4.26
CA TYR A 288 -24.22 43.97 4.29
C TYR A 288 -25.24 42.85 4.38
N ALA A 289 -24.95 41.75 3.72
CA ALA A 289 -25.62 40.45 3.89
C ALA A 289 -24.63 39.33 3.65
N ASP A 290 -24.89 38.17 4.26
CA ASP A 290 -24.10 36.92 4.06
C ASP A 290 -22.59 37.10 4.29
N GLY A 291 -22.20 38.06 5.14
CA GLY A 291 -20.82 38.36 5.41
C GLY A 291 -20.10 39.26 4.35
N PHE A 292 -20.86 39.85 3.42
CA PHE A 292 -20.29 40.68 2.36
C PHE A 292 -21.00 42.02 2.22
N THR A 293 -20.27 43.03 1.71
CA THR A 293 -20.90 44.30 1.35
C THR A 293 -21.88 44.11 0.19
N MET A 294 -23.16 44.47 0.42
CA MET A 294 -24.20 44.46 -0.61
C MET A 294 -24.20 45.71 -1.48
N GLY A 295 -24.16 46.87 -0.87
CA GLY A 295 -24.26 48.16 -1.54
C GLY A 295 -23.95 49.35 -0.64
N ARG A 296 -23.86 50.52 -1.25
CA ARG A 296 -23.57 51.80 -0.55
C ARG A 296 -24.45 52.90 -1.11
N ALA A 297 -24.79 53.83 -0.29
CA ALA A 297 -25.47 55.06 -0.68
C ALA A 297 -25.08 56.22 0.23
N THR A 298 -25.36 57.43 -0.17
CA THR A 298 -25.14 58.65 0.63
C THR A 298 -26.37 59.53 0.59
N ILE A 299 -26.57 60.30 1.61
CA ILE A 299 -27.61 61.37 1.65
C ILE A 299 -27.00 62.63 2.25
N SER A 300 -27.27 63.76 1.61
CA SER A 300 -26.85 65.09 2.08
C SER A 300 -27.97 65.79 2.78
N LEU A 301 -27.79 66.13 4.04
CA LEU A 301 -28.71 66.90 4.85
C LEU A 301 -28.18 68.35 5.05
N ARG A 302 -29.04 69.30 4.77
CA ARG A 302 -28.69 70.75 4.84
C ARG A 302 -28.99 71.35 6.22
#